data_31a464b891616f0bef9a3a62cff8256b
#
_entry.id   31a464b891616f0bef9a3a62cff8256b
#
_cell.length_a   1.000
_cell.length_b   1.000
_cell.length_c   1.000
_cell.angle_alpha   90.00
_cell.angle_beta   90.00
_cell.angle_gamma   90.00
#
_symmetry.space_group_name_H-M   'P 1'
#
loop_
_entity.id
_entity.type
_entity.pdbx_description
1 polymer ?
#
loop_
_entity_poly.entity_id
_entity_poly.type
_entity_poly.pdbx_seq_one_letter_code
_entity_poly.pdbx_strand_id
1 'polypeptide(L)'
;MRLISFIFLLFFYLNQSQVRKSIEAYRFETPPEIDGKLNESEWKKIKAADGFTLMRPVTKHGQKIPSDYETKAFLGYDDKAIYLGAQLNHPDPENIPKEFGRRDWGVFGKSEAFWISLDTFDDRFNSFGFVVSSAGIIADLYRSGDFGFSSLNYDTVFDAKVHINDQGWSLEMIIPYSAIRFPKKDIQKWGINFARKIVDLDNSEFSWNPVDENLFEYQESMGLLTNIKKINPPLRLFLYPYLQTAVNSQKGLKSSSSYSAGLDLKYGINNSFTLDLTLIPDFGQVSFDDTELNLSPFEQQFTERRPFFTEGADLFKKADERTGKFFYSRRIGQKINFNES
;
A
#
# COMPACT_ATOMS: atom_id res chain seq x y z
N MET A 1 -40.36 -27.60 -49.63
CA MET A 1 -40.32 -27.17 -48.24
C MET A 1 -39.04 -27.68 -47.62
N ARG A 2 -38.03 -26.81 -47.45
CA ARG A 2 -36.75 -27.16 -46.79
C ARG A 2 -36.80 -26.58 -45.38
N LEU A 3 -36.80 -27.48 -44.37
CA LEU A 3 -36.67 -27.13 -42.97
C LEU A 3 -35.23 -26.71 -42.70
N ILE A 4 -35.00 -25.46 -42.36
CA ILE A 4 -33.71 -24.98 -41.89
C ILE A 4 -33.74 -25.17 -40.37
N SER A 5 -33.00 -26.19 -39.89
CA SER A 5 -32.74 -26.38 -38.46
C SER A 5 -31.71 -25.33 -37.99
N PHE A 6 -32.17 -24.35 -37.21
CA PHE A 6 -31.32 -23.43 -36.48
C PHE A 6 -30.74 -24.18 -35.27
N ILE A 7 -29.50 -24.59 -35.36
CA ILE A 7 -28.74 -25.09 -34.20
C ILE A 7 -28.26 -23.85 -33.42
N PHE A 8 -28.97 -23.53 -32.34
CA PHE A 8 -28.49 -22.58 -31.33
C PHE A 8 -27.33 -23.25 -30.59
N LEU A 9 -26.08 -22.91 -30.97
CA LEU A 9 -24.90 -23.17 -30.17
C LEU A 9 -24.94 -22.24 -28.96
N LEU A 10 -25.50 -22.73 -27.87
CA LEU A 10 -25.35 -22.15 -26.54
C LEU A 10 -23.88 -22.29 -26.18
N PHE A 11 -23.09 -21.24 -26.40
CA PHE A 11 -21.80 -21.08 -25.77
C PHE A 11 -22.06 -20.89 -24.27
N PHE A 12 -21.99 -21.97 -23.52
CA PHE A 12 -21.75 -21.91 -22.10
C PHE A 12 -20.34 -21.30 -21.94
N TYR A 13 -20.30 -19.98 -21.75
CA TYR A 13 -19.16 -19.37 -21.08
C TYR A 13 -19.14 -20.01 -19.69
N LEU A 14 -18.30 -20.99 -19.52
CA LEU A 14 -17.82 -21.41 -18.21
C LEU A 14 -17.12 -20.18 -17.63
N ASN A 15 -17.88 -19.38 -16.87
CA ASN A 15 -17.27 -18.46 -15.94
C ASN A 15 -16.40 -19.35 -15.05
N GLN A 16 -15.11 -19.39 -15.32
CA GLN A 16 -14.13 -19.92 -14.39
C GLN A 16 -14.14 -18.94 -13.22
N SER A 17 -15.09 -19.12 -12.32
CA SER A 17 -15.09 -18.46 -11.03
C SER A 17 -13.82 -18.94 -10.32
N GLN A 18 -12.84 -18.07 -10.22
CA GLN A 18 -11.63 -18.35 -9.45
C GLN A 18 -12.04 -18.73 -8.03
N VAL A 19 -11.60 -19.89 -7.57
CA VAL A 19 -11.91 -20.37 -6.21
C VAL A 19 -11.24 -19.42 -5.23
N ARG A 20 -12.04 -18.58 -4.55
CA ARG A 20 -11.55 -17.70 -3.49
C ARG A 20 -11.35 -18.52 -2.21
N LYS A 21 -10.13 -18.59 -1.72
CA LYS A 21 -9.89 -19.06 -0.35
C LYS A 21 -10.57 -18.10 0.64
N SER A 22 -10.97 -18.60 1.79
CA SER A 22 -11.55 -17.78 2.84
C SER A 22 -10.84 -17.98 4.16
N ILE A 23 -10.73 -16.91 4.94
CA ILE A 23 -10.20 -16.89 6.28
C ILE A 23 -11.17 -16.11 7.19
N GLU A 24 -11.32 -16.57 8.42
CA GLU A 24 -12.10 -15.87 9.45
C GLU A 24 -11.16 -15.10 10.36
N ALA A 25 -11.46 -13.82 10.59
CA ALA A 25 -10.73 -13.02 11.56
C ALA A 25 -11.06 -13.46 13.00
N TYR A 26 -10.03 -13.59 13.81
CA TYR A 26 -10.17 -13.86 15.24
C TYR A 26 -10.31 -12.56 16.02
N ARG A 27 -11.30 -12.46 16.92
CA ARG A 27 -11.44 -11.28 17.76
C ARG A 27 -10.59 -11.41 19.02
N PHE A 28 -9.61 -10.53 19.17
CA PHE A 28 -8.81 -10.46 20.40
C PHE A 28 -9.60 -9.83 21.55
N GLU A 29 -9.53 -10.43 22.72
CA GLU A 29 -9.96 -9.81 23.98
C GLU A 29 -8.86 -8.90 24.53
N THR A 30 -7.61 -9.35 24.42
CA THR A 30 -6.41 -8.58 24.72
C THR A 30 -5.54 -8.59 23.46
N PRO A 31 -5.22 -7.44 22.88
CA PRO A 31 -4.39 -7.37 21.69
C PRO A 31 -2.97 -7.88 21.98
N PRO A 32 -2.28 -8.49 20.98
CA PRO A 32 -0.90 -8.93 21.15
C PRO A 32 0.04 -7.73 21.30
N GLU A 33 1.18 -7.95 21.91
CA GLU A 33 2.29 -7.01 21.89
C GLU A 33 3.00 -7.11 20.53
N ILE A 34 3.25 -5.99 19.88
CA ILE A 34 3.90 -5.98 18.57
C ILE A 34 5.42 -5.99 18.77
N ASP A 35 5.99 -7.17 18.98
CA ASP A 35 7.43 -7.38 19.17
C ASP A 35 8.08 -8.25 18.08
N GLY A 36 7.25 -8.77 17.17
CA GLY A 36 7.66 -9.63 16.05
C GLY A 36 7.67 -11.12 16.39
N LYS A 37 7.32 -11.51 17.61
CA LYS A 37 7.31 -12.90 18.07
C LYS A 37 5.88 -13.36 18.24
N LEU A 38 5.54 -14.52 17.71
CA LEU A 38 4.21 -15.12 17.82
C LEU A 38 4.13 -15.98 19.09
N ASN A 39 4.41 -15.40 20.26
CA ASN A 39 4.50 -16.11 21.53
C ASN A 39 3.22 -16.07 22.36
N GLU A 40 2.29 -15.15 22.06
CA GLU A 40 1.01 -15.07 22.75
C GLU A 40 0.13 -16.28 22.44
N SER A 41 -0.57 -16.73 23.45
CA SER A 41 -1.44 -17.92 23.38
C SER A 41 -2.57 -17.75 22.37
N GLU A 42 -2.96 -16.51 22.11
CA GLU A 42 -4.03 -16.13 21.18
C GLU A 42 -3.70 -16.49 19.73
N TRP A 43 -2.45 -16.31 19.29
CA TRP A 43 -2.03 -16.72 17.94
C TRP A 43 -2.25 -18.20 17.65
N LYS A 44 -2.10 -19.05 18.67
CA LYS A 44 -2.33 -20.51 18.58
C LYS A 44 -3.79 -20.89 18.37
N LYS A 45 -4.73 -19.99 18.68
CA LYS A 45 -6.18 -20.21 18.51
C LYS A 45 -6.64 -19.87 17.08
N ILE A 46 -5.80 -19.17 16.31
CA ILE A 46 -6.14 -18.66 14.98
C ILE A 46 -5.78 -19.71 13.94
N LYS A 47 -6.73 -20.01 13.05
CA LYS A 47 -6.45 -20.84 11.88
C LYS A 47 -5.52 -20.10 10.93
N ALA A 48 -4.38 -20.71 10.62
CA ALA A 48 -3.43 -20.12 9.69
C ALA A 48 -3.97 -20.06 8.26
N ALA A 49 -3.62 -18.97 7.57
CA ALA A 49 -3.63 -18.90 6.12
C ALA A 49 -2.33 -19.52 5.61
N ASP A 50 -2.40 -20.67 4.97
CA ASP A 50 -1.29 -21.45 4.45
C ASP A 50 -1.46 -21.84 2.98
N GLY A 51 -0.55 -22.65 2.45
CA GLY A 51 -0.63 -23.15 1.08
C GLY A 51 -0.44 -22.05 0.05
N PHE A 52 0.60 -21.24 0.21
CA PHE A 52 0.99 -20.21 -0.74
C PHE A 52 1.42 -20.82 -2.08
N THR A 53 1.12 -20.13 -3.17
CA THR A 53 1.46 -20.54 -4.53
C THR A 53 2.19 -19.42 -5.27
N LEU A 54 3.05 -19.80 -6.20
CA LEU A 54 3.84 -18.88 -7.00
C LEU A 54 2.93 -17.97 -7.83
N MET A 55 3.12 -16.66 -7.67
CA MET A 55 2.47 -15.60 -8.41
C MET A 55 3.42 -15.06 -9.50
N ARG A 56 4.66 -14.78 -9.11
CA ARG A 56 5.70 -14.29 -10.03
C ARG A 56 6.99 -15.10 -9.89
N PRO A 57 7.67 -15.47 -10.99
CA PRO A 57 7.37 -15.07 -12.37
C PRO A 57 6.10 -15.75 -12.90
N VAL A 58 5.33 -14.99 -13.68
CA VAL A 58 3.99 -15.37 -14.18
C VAL A 58 4.04 -16.66 -15.02
N THR A 59 5.15 -16.92 -15.70
CA THR A 59 5.34 -18.13 -16.52
C THR A 59 5.30 -19.45 -15.73
N LYS A 60 5.41 -19.39 -14.40
CA LYS A 60 5.41 -20.55 -13.51
C LYS A 60 4.34 -20.45 -12.42
N HIS A 61 3.33 -19.59 -12.61
CA HIS A 61 2.29 -19.36 -11.60
C HIS A 61 1.62 -20.66 -11.13
N GLY A 62 1.08 -20.65 -9.94
CA GLY A 62 0.35 -21.77 -9.35
C GLY A 62 1.20 -22.89 -8.75
N GLN A 63 2.51 -22.88 -8.93
CA GLN A 63 3.40 -23.82 -8.23
C GLN A 63 3.35 -23.60 -6.73
N LYS A 64 3.32 -24.66 -5.94
CA LYS A 64 3.33 -24.55 -4.47
C LYS A 64 4.66 -23.98 -3.99
N ILE A 65 4.60 -23.21 -2.93
CA ILE A 65 5.80 -22.76 -2.22
C ILE A 65 6.60 -23.99 -1.73
N PRO A 66 7.93 -24.02 -1.86
CA PRO A 66 8.73 -25.12 -1.32
C PRO A 66 8.54 -25.29 0.20
N SER A 67 8.61 -26.51 0.70
CA SER A 67 8.39 -26.84 2.12
C SER A 67 9.30 -26.07 3.06
N ASP A 68 10.56 -25.86 2.66
CA ASP A 68 11.56 -25.15 3.48
C ASP A 68 11.27 -23.65 3.61
N TYR A 69 10.38 -23.13 2.77
CA TYR A 69 9.88 -21.76 2.79
C TYR A 69 8.40 -21.68 3.19
N GLU A 70 7.87 -22.71 3.85
CA GLU A 70 6.48 -22.69 4.29
C GLU A 70 6.14 -21.35 4.97
N THR A 71 4.99 -20.82 4.65
CA THR A 71 4.51 -19.52 5.14
C THR A 71 3.14 -19.69 5.75
N LYS A 72 2.97 -19.18 6.97
CA LYS A 72 1.71 -19.17 7.70
C LYS A 72 1.40 -17.75 8.14
N ALA A 73 0.21 -17.27 7.85
CA ALA A 73 -0.28 -15.97 8.31
C ALA A 73 -1.51 -16.15 9.21
N PHE A 74 -1.61 -15.32 10.24
CA PHE A 74 -2.66 -15.34 11.25
C PHE A 74 -3.28 -13.94 11.31
N LEU A 75 -4.61 -13.87 11.35
CA LEU A 75 -5.29 -12.58 11.32
C LEU A 75 -6.28 -12.48 12.50
N GLY A 76 -6.12 -11.41 13.26
CA GLY A 76 -7.03 -11.04 14.32
C GLY A 76 -7.44 -9.57 14.26
N TYR A 77 -8.37 -9.18 15.09
CA TYR A 77 -8.86 -7.81 15.18
C TYR A 77 -9.41 -7.51 16.57
N ASP A 78 -9.50 -6.22 16.89
CA ASP A 78 -10.24 -5.69 18.02
C ASP A 78 -11.10 -4.49 17.62
N ASP A 79 -11.45 -3.62 18.55
CA ASP A 79 -12.23 -2.40 18.27
C ASP A 79 -11.40 -1.28 17.62
N LYS A 80 -10.07 -1.40 17.55
CA LYS A 80 -9.15 -0.33 17.13
C LYS A 80 -8.36 -0.67 15.88
N ALA A 81 -8.04 -1.96 15.65
CA ALA A 81 -7.08 -2.36 14.64
C ALA A 81 -7.31 -3.78 14.12
N ILE A 82 -6.67 -4.06 12.98
CA ILE A 82 -6.36 -5.39 12.48
C ILE A 82 -4.96 -5.75 12.97
N TYR A 83 -4.77 -7.00 13.38
CA TYR A 83 -3.50 -7.57 13.80
C TYR A 83 -3.13 -8.71 12.87
N LEU A 84 -1.93 -8.67 12.35
CA LEU A 84 -1.36 -9.70 11.50
C LEU A 84 -0.14 -10.29 12.18
N GLY A 85 -0.11 -11.61 12.32
CA GLY A 85 1.07 -12.38 12.65
C GLY A 85 1.47 -13.25 11.46
N ALA A 86 2.76 -13.44 11.21
CA ALA A 86 3.20 -14.40 10.22
C ALA A 86 4.50 -15.09 10.62
N GLN A 87 4.57 -16.41 10.35
CA GLN A 87 5.80 -17.20 10.40
C GLN A 87 6.22 -17.56 8.99
N LEU A 88 7.45 -17.22 8.64
CA LEU A 88 8.03 -17.39 7.32
C LEU A 88 9.29 -18.24 7.44
N ASN A 89 9.15 -19.52 7.10
CA ASN A 89 10.28 -20.45 7.18
C ASN A 89 11.34 -20.10 6.13
N HIS A 90 12.59 -20.37 6.48
CA HIS A 90 13.75 -20.18 5.61
C HIS A 90 14.79 -21.25 5.92
N PRO A 91 15.38 -21.93 4.92
CA PRO A 91 16.35 -23.03 5.16
C PRO A 91 17.65 -22.55 5.81
N ASP A 92 17.98 -21.27 5.67
CA ASP A 92 19.16 -20.63 6.26
C ASP A 92 18.78 -19.33 6.98
N PRO A 93 18.25 -19.40 8.23
CA PRO A 93 17.79 -18.24 8.97
C PRO A 93 18.87 -17.18 9.26
N GLU A 94 20.12 -17.60 9.40
CA GLU A 94 21.23 -16.71 9.72
C GLU A 94 21.57 -15.78 8.56
N ASN A 95 21.37 -16.26 7.33
CA ASN A 95 21.72 -15.54 6.11
C ASN A 95 20.51 -14.97 5.34
N ILE A 96 19.37 -14.83 5.97
CA ILE A 96 18.19 -14.19 5.34
C ILE A 96 18.58 -12.83 4.79
N PRO A 97 18.34 -12.57 3.49
CA PRO A 97 18.67 -11.29 2.86
C PRO A 97 17.98 -10.13 3.55
N LYS A 98 18.78 -9.15 4.03
CA LYS A 98 18.33 -7.95 4.75
C LYS A 98 19.08 -6.74 4.23
N GLU A 99 18.39 -5.82 3.62
CA GLU A 99 18.93 -4.54 3.18
C GLU A 99 18.20 -3.42 3.89
N PHE A 100 18.94 -2.54 4.55
CA PHE A 100 18.36 -1.38 5.21
C PHE A 100 18.07 -0.28 4.17
N GLY A 101 16.99 0.44 4.36
CA GLY A 101 16.57 1.50 3.46
C GLY A 101 15.59 2.45 4.13
N ARG A 102 15.08 3.38 3.35
CA ARG A 102 14.03 4.29 3.82
C ARG A 102 12.67 3.59 3.73
N ARG A 103 11.71 4.02 4.55
CA ARG A 103 10.30 3.66 4.42
C ARG A 103 9.89 3.78 2.94
N ASP A 104 8.99 2.93 2.50
CA ASP A 104 8.38 2.81 1.18
C ASP A 104 9.33 2.28 0.08
N TRP A 105 10.55 2.73 0.01
CA TRP A 105 11.52 2.34 -1.03
C TRP A 105 12.37 1.13 -0.66
N GLY A 106 12.74 0.99 0.62
CA GLY A 106 13.63 -0.08 1.08
C GLY A 106 13.03 -1.48 1.02
N VAL A 107 11.70 -1.61 1.04
CA VAL A 107 11.02 -2.92 1.00
C VAL A 107 11.15 -3.64 -0.35
N PHE A 108 11.43 -2.92 -1.43
CA PHE A 108 11.57 -3.47 -2.78
C PHE A 108 13.01 -3.82 -3.17
N GLY A 109 13.97 -3.60 -2.27
CA GLY A 109 15.39 -3.91 -2.46
C GLY A 109 15.72 -5.40 -2.37
N LYS A 110 16.93 -5.70 -1.90
CA LYS A 110 17.45 -7.07 -1.76
C LYS A 110 17.05 -7.73 -0.44
N SER A 111 15.88 -7.41 0.10
CA SER A 111 15.33 -8.05 1.28
C SER A 111 14.20 -8.99 0.92
N GLU A 112 14.00 -10.02 1.74
CA GLU A 112 12.71 -10.70 1.75
C GLU A 112 11.63 -9.72 2.22
N ALA A 113 10.42 -9.93 1.76
CA ALA A 113 9.29 -9.10 2.16
C ALA A 113 8.01 -9.93 2.29
N PHE A 114 7.14 -9.47 3.19
CA PHE A 114 5.80 -10.00 3.35
C PHE A 114 4.80 -8.85 3.33
N TRP A 115 3.63 -9.07 2.73
CA TRP A 115 2.58 -8.06 2.71
C TRP A 115 1.19 -8.64 2.84
N ILE A 116 0.30 -7.81 3.34
CA ILE A 116 -1.14 -8.01 3.34
C ILE A 116 -1.77 -6.98 2.42
N SER A 117 -2.76 -7.40 1.65
CA SER A 117 -3.62 -6.52 0.86
C SER A 117 -5.05 -6.66 1.33
N LEU A 118 -5.75 -5.55 1.54
CA LEU A 118 -7.12 -5.48 2.04
C LEU A 118 -8.00 -4.67 1.07
N ASP A 119 -8.99 -5.33 0.47
CA ASP A 119 -10.10 -4.69 -0.23
C ASP A 119 -11.28 -4.61 0.73
N THR A 120 -11.39 -3.50 1.42
CA THR A 120 -12.34 -3.30 2.51
C THR A 120 -13.78 -3.05 2.04
N PHE A 121 -13.99 -2.87 0.75
CA PHE A 121 -15.29 -2.71 0.12
C PHE A 121 -15.75 -3.98 -0.60
N ASP A 122 -14.86 -4.97 -0.79
CA ASP A 122 -15.03 -6.18 -1.62
C ASP A 122 -15.48 -5.80 -3.05
N ASP A 123 -14.89 -4.71 -3.56
CA ASP A 123 -15.21 -4.17 -4.90
C ASP A 123 -14.31 -4.76 -6.00
N ARG A 124 -13.25 -5.47 -5.62
CA ARG A 124 -12.24 -6.09 -6.50
C ARG A 124 -11.52 -5.10 -7.40
N PHE A 125 -11.50 -3.85 -7.00
CA PHE A 125 -10.94 -2.77 -7.77
C PHE A 125 -9.88 -2.02 -6.99
N ASN A 126 -10.14 -1.78 -5.70
CA ASN A 126 -9.27 -1.01 -4.83
C ASN A 126 -8.75 -1.86 -3.68
N SER A 127 -7.50 -1.64 -3.27
CA SER A 127 -6.95 -2.29 -2.07
C SER A 127 -5.90 -1.45 -1.37
N PHE A 128 -5.85 -1.59 -0.04
CA PHE A 128 -4.78 -1.09 0.80
C PHE A 128 -3.73 -2.19 1.00
N GLY A 129 -2.47 -1.87 0.80
CA GLY A 129 -1.35 -2.80 1.00
C GLY A 129 -0.43 -2.33 2.12
N PHE A 130 0.01 -3.27 2.96
CA PHE A 130 0.95 -3.03 4.04
C PHE A 130 2.07 -4.05 3.94
N VAL A 131 3.27 -3.57 3.77
CA VAL A 131 4.46 -4.37 3.49
C VAL A 131 5.46 -4.25 4.63
N VAL A 132 6.13 -5.33 4.96
CA VAL A 132 7.29 -5.32 5.84
C VAL A 132 8.39 -6.20 5.26
N SER A 133 9.64 -5.72 5.29
CA SER A 133 10.79 -6.49 4.89
C SER A 133 11.40 -7.26 6.07
N SER A 134 12.22 -8.28 5.78
CA SER A 134 13.03 -8.99 6.79
C SER A 134 13.98 -8.08 7.57
N ALA A 135 14.26 -6.87 7.08
CA ALA A 135 15.02 -5.83 7.77
C ALA A 135 14.15 -4.93 8.67
N GLY A 136 12.81 -5.15 8.73
CA GLY A 136 11.89 -4.34 9.50
C GLY A 136 11.49 -3.02 8.83
N ILE A 137 11.80 -2.84 7.54
CA ILE A 137 11.37 -1.66 6.78
C ILE A 137 9.93 -1.85 6.38
N ILE A 138 9.11 -0.83 6.58
CA ILE A 138 7.68 -0.85 6.25
C ILE A 138 7.37 0.03 5.04
N ALA A 139 6.32 -0.34 4.31
CA ALA A 139 5.74 0.45 3.23
C ALA A 139 4.23 0.30 3.22
N ASP A 140 3.54 1.35 2.84
CA ASP A 140 2.12 1.36 2.59
C ASP A 140 1.83 1.72 1.13
N LEU A 141 0.82 1.10 0.60
CA LEU A 141 0.44 1.26 -0.80
C LEU A 141 -1.08 1.33 -0.92
N TYR A 142 -1.51 2.03 -1.95
CA TYR A 142 -2.88 1.97 -2.42
C TYR A 142 -2.88 1.50 -3.88
N ARG A 143 -3.67 0.47 -4.18
CA ARG A 143 -3.86 -0.03 -5.55
C ARG A 143 -5.24 0.31 -6.04
N SER A 144 -5.33 0.72 -7.30
CA SER A 144 -6.60 0.92 -8.02
C SER A 144 -6.55 0.19 -9.35
N GLY A 145 -7.62 -0.53 -9.68
CA GLY A 145 -7.70 -1.53 -10.76
C GLY A 145 -7.35 -1.08 -12.16
N ASP A 146 -7.46 0.19 -12.46
CA ASP A 146 -7.28 0.64 -13.86
C ASP A 146 -5.82 0.66 -14.36
N PHE A 147 -4.80 0.39 -13.54
CA PHE A 147 -3.41 0.57 -13.96
C PHE A 147 -2.38 -0.35 -13.33
N GLY A 148 -2.76 -1.32 -12.49
CA GLY A 148 -1.79 -2.21 -11.84
C GLY A 148 -0.73 -1.48 -10.98
N PHE A 149 -0.80 -0.17 -10.89
CA PHE A 149 0.17 0.63 -10.16
C PHE A 149 -0.21 0.76 -8.70
N SER A 150 0.68 0.29 -7.86
CA SER A 150 0.66 0.64 -6.45
C SER A 150 1.11 2.10 -6.30
N SER A 151 0.26 2.97 -5.79
CA SER A 151 0.67 4.32 -5.42
C SER A 151 1.35 4.26 -4.06
N LEU A 152 2.64 4.62 -4.01
CA LEU A 152 3.38 4.88 -2.77
C LEU A 152 3.07 6.26 -2.16
N ASN A 153 2.19 7.03 -2.81
CA ASN A 153 1.75 8.33 -2.28
C ASN A 153 0.65 8.19 -1.21
N TYR A 154 0.23 6.95 -0.93
CA TYR A 154 -0.61 6.65 0.19
C TYR A 154 0.27 6.54 1.43
N ASP A 155 0.16 7.48 2.34
CA ASP A 155 0.94 7.53 3.57
C ASP A 155 0.02 7.45 4.78
N THR A 156 0.23 6.44 5.62
CA THR A 156 -0.58 6.19 6.81
C THR A 156 0.27 5.69 7.98
N VAL A 157 -0.34 5.63 9.15
CA VAL A 157 0.34 5.18 10.36
C VAL A 157 -0.05 3.74 10.65
N PHE A 158 0.92 2.84 10.56
CA PHE A 158 0.86 1.47 11.04
C PHE A 158 2.22 1.07 11.61
N ASP A 159 2.30 -0.02 12.34
CA ASP A 159 3.56 -0.52 12.88
C ASP A 159 3.71 -2.01 12.58
N ALA A 160 4.97 -2.43 12.40
CA ALA A 160 5.34 -3.83 12.25
C ALA A 160 6.69 -4.08 12.89
N LYS A 161 6.84 -5.24 13.50
CA LYS A 161 8.11 -5.74 14.04
C LYS A 161 8.42 -7.10 13.44
N VAL A 162 9.71 -7.35 13.28
CA VAL A 162 10.23 -8.61 12.77
C VAL A 162 11.18 -9.24 13.77
N HIS A 163 11.20 -10.56 13.81
CA HIS A 163 12.11 -11.32 14.64
C HIS A 163 12.68 -12.49 13.82
N ILE A 164 13.99 -12.62 13.81
CA ILE A 164 14.66 -13.79 13.22
C ILE A 164 14.67 -14.90 14.26
N ASN A 165 14.26 -16.10 13.86
CA ASN A 165 14.20 -17.29 14.72
C ASN A 165 14.80 -18.52 14.02
N ASP A 166 14.90 -19.63 14.71
CA ASP A 166 15.54 -20.86 14.19
C ASP A 166 14.82 -21.47 12.97
N GLN A 167 13.58 -21.06 12.68
CA GLN A 167 12.80 -21.55 11.55
C GLN A 167 12.84 -20.60 10.35
N GLY A 168 13.37 -19.37 10.50
CA GLY A 168 13.34 -18.31 9.51
C GLY A 168 13.12 -16.96 10.16
N TRP A 169 12.00 -16.32 9.85
CA TRP A 169 11.61 -15.07 10.48
C TRP A 169 10.11 -15.00 10.74
N SER A 170 9.76 -14.24 11.74
CA SER A 170 8.37 -13.95 12.09
C SER A 170 8.15 -12.44 12.08
N LEU A 171 6.90 -12.06 11.97
CA LEU A 171 6.49 -10.68 12.06
C LEU A 171 5.17 -10.56 12.82
N GLU A 172 4.99 -9.41 13.41
CA GLU A 172 3.70 -8.91 13.87
C GLU A 172 3.48 -7.52 13.31
N MET A 173 2.24 -7.23 12.95
CA MET A 173 1.83 -5.96 12.38
C MET A 173 0.50 -5.52 12.99
N ILE A 174 0.38 -4.25 13.33
CA ILE A 174 -0.85 -3.60 13.72
C ILE A 174 -1.25 -2.57 12.66
N ILE A 175 -2.46 -2.71 12.13
CA ILE A 175 -3.06 -1.79 11.15
C ILE A 175 -4.25 -1.12 11.82
N PRO A 176 -4.11 0.10 12.34
CA PRO A 176 -5.23 0.85 12.92
C PRO A 176 -6.34 1.08 11.90
N TYR A 177 -7.59 1.11 12.34
CA TYR A 177 -8.70 1.42 11.42
C TYR A 177 -8.62 2.82 10.81
N SER A 178 -7.86 3.73 11.39
CA SER A 178 -7.54 5.04 10.79
C SER A 178 -6.69 4.94 9.53
N ALA A 179 -5.93 3.84 9.39
CA ALA A 179 -5.09 3.55 8.23
C ALA A 179 -5.87 3.02 7.02
N ILE A 180 -7.13 2.66 7.15
CA ILE A 180 -7.94 2.09 6.07
C ILE A 180 -9.30 2.77 5.99
N ARG A 181 -9.98 2.61 4.88
CA ARG A 181 -11.36 3.07 4.70
C ARG A 181 -12.25 1.86 4.53
N PHE A 182 -13.38 1.82 5.25
CA PHE A 182 -14.36 0.75 5.11
C PHE A 182 -15.77 1.25 5.40
N PRO A 183 -16.81 0.60 4.87
CA PRO A 183 -18.20 0.99 5.11
C PRO A 183 -18.62 0.68 6.55
N LYS A 184 -19.53 1.49 7.11
CA LYS A 184 -20.14 1.17 8.39
C LYS A 184 -21.17 0.05 8.19
N LYS A 185 -20.83 -1.15 8.66
CA LYS A 185 -21.68 -2.35 8.63
C LYS A 185 -21.46 -3.15 9.91
N ASP A 186 -22.48 -3.82 10.40
CA ASP A 186 -22.38 -4.68 11.59
C ASP A 186 -21.46 -5.88 11.37
N ILE A 187 -21.47 -6.42 10.16
CA ILE A 187 -20.60 -7.53 9.73
C ILE A 187 -19.87 -7.07 8.47
N GLN A 188 -18.57 -7.08 8.55
CA GLN A 188 -17.70 -6.75 7.42
C GLN A 188 -17.40 -8.02 6.60
N LYS A 189 -17.23 -7.81 5.30
CA LYS A 189 -16.76 -8.79 4.33
C LYS A 189 -15.75 -8.07 3.45
N TRP A 190 -14.50 -8.49 3.49
CA TRP A 190 -13.41 -7.83 2.79
C TRP A 190 -12.69 -8.80 1.86
N GLY A 191 -12.16 -8.28 0.77
CA GLY A 191 -11.14 -8.99 0.00
C GLY A 191 -9.81 -8.98 0.77
N ILE A 192 -9.07 -10.08 0.72
CA ILE A 192 -7.77 -10.21 1.38
C ILE A 192 -6.81 -11.06 0.55
N ASN A 193 -5.56 -10.66 0.51
CA ASN A 193 -4.50 -11.57 0.12
C ASN A 193 -3.24 -11.31 0.95
N PHE A 194 -2.46 -12.38 1.15
CA PHE A 194 -1.12 -12.31 1.71
C PHE A 194 -0.14 -12.69 0.62
N ALA A 195 1.04 -12.08 0.63
CA ALA A 195 2.08 -12.51 -0.27
C ALA A 195 3.47 -12.34 0.34
N ARG A 196 4.41 -13.12 -0.16
CA ARG A 196 5.81 -13.16 0.26
C ARG A 196 6.72 -13.10 -0.95
N LYS A 197 7.75 -12.27 -0.87
CA LYS A 197 8.88 -12.27 -1.79
C LYS A 197 10.02 -13.05 -1.16
N ILE A 198 10.59 -14.01 -1.89
CA ILE A 198 11.75 -14.82 -1.49
C ILE A 198 12.91 -14.50 -2.43
N VAL A 199 13.97 -13.91 -1.88
CA VAL A 199 15.12 -13.44 -2.66
C VAL A 199 15.92 -14.63 -3.20
N ASP A 200 16.16 -15.64 -2.37
CA ASP A 200 16.94 -16.84 -2.72
C ASP A 200 16.28 -17.70 -3.80
N LEU A 201 15.01 -17.51 -4.04
CA LEU A 201 14.27 -18.11 -5.14
C LEU A 201 14.13 -17.15 -6.33
N ASP A 202 15.19 -16.44 -6.68
CA ASP A 202 15.24 -15.49 -7.79
C ASP A 202 14.18 -14.37 -7.69
N ASN A 203 14.02 -13.83 -6.49
CA ASN A 203 13.00 -12.82 -6.15
C ASN A 203 11.57 -13.27 -6.46
N SER A 204 11.30 -14.56 -6.38
CA SER A 204 9.96 -15.10 -6.61
C SER A 204 8.96 -14.59 -5.58
N GLU A 205 7.73 -14.32 -6.05
CA GLU A 205 6.63 -13.86 -5.23
C GLU A 205 5.56 -14.96 -5.13
N PHE A 206 5.15 -15.27 -3.91
CA PHE A 206 4.13 -16.28 -3.61
C PHE A 206 2.95 -15.61 -2.94
N SER A 207 1.73 -16.00 -3.32
CA SER A 207 0.49 -15.48 -2.74
C SER A 207 -0.35 -16.58 -2.10
N TRP A 208 -1.08 -16.22 -1.04
CA TRP A 208 -1.98 -17.13 -0.34
C TRP A 208 -3.19 -17.52 -1.20
N ASN A 209 -3.95 -16.55 -1.68
CA ASN A 209 -4.94 -16.83 -2.72
C ASN A 209 -4.23 -16.79 -4.07
N PRO A 210 -4.37 -17.83 -4.90
CA PRO A 210 -3.67 -17.88 -6.18
C PRO A 210 -3.99 -16.67 -7.06
N VAL A 211 -2.96 -16.11 -7.67
CA VAL A 211 -3.06 -14.98 -8.60
C VAL A 211 -2.49 -15.40 -9.93
N ASP A 212 -3.29 -15.32 -10.99
CA ASP A 212 -2.84 -15.48 -12.37
C ASP A 212 -2.96 -14.14 -13.10
N GLU A 213 -1.89 -13.39 -13.11
CA GLU A 213 -1.84 -12.06 -13.74
C GLU A 213 -1.98 -12.09 -15.28
N ASN A 214 -2.00 -13.28 -15.90
CA ASN A 214 -2.36 -13.40 -17.32
C ASN A 214 -3.87 -13.33 -17.56
N LEU A 215 -4.66 -13.63 -16.55
CA LEU A 215 -6.13 -13.76 -16.66
C LEU A 215 -6.89 -12.71 -15.87
N PHE A 216 -6.31 -12.25 -14.74
CA PHE A 216 -7.02 -11.42 -13.78
C PHE A 216 -6.08 -10.36 -13.19
N GLU A 217 -6.62 -9.20 -12.87
CA GLU A 217 -5.92 -8.23 -12.04
C GLU A 217 -5.73 -8.79 -10.60
N TYR A 218 -4.70 -8.29 -9.92
CA TYR A 218 -4.38 -8.76 -8.56
C TYR A 218 -5.57 -8.65 -7.60
N GLN A 219 -6.32 -7.55 -7.67
CA GLN A 219 -7.49 -7.30 -6.80
C GLN A 219 -8.66 -8.26 -7.07
N GLU A 220 -8.83 -8.66 -8.32
CA GLU A 220 -9.85 -9.65 -8.70
C GLU A 220 -9.54 -11.04 -8.13
N SER A 221 -8.24 -11.31 -7.91
CA SER A 221 -7.72 -12.57 -7.40
C SER A 221 -7.62 -12.63 -5.87
N MET A 222 -8.22 -11.69 -5.13
CA MET A 222 -8.17 -11.69 -3.67
C MET A 222 -9.11 -12.74 -3.07
N GLY A 223 -8.66 -13.39 -1.99
CA GLY A 223 -9.48 -14.26 -1.15
C GLY A 223 -10.53 -13.47 -0.36
N LEU A 224 -11.16 -14.12 0.59
CA LEU A 224 -12.25 -13.55 1.38
C LEU A 224 -11.90 -13.54 2.88
N LEU A 225 -12.01 -12.37 3.50
CA LEU A 225 -11.93 -12.18 4.93
C LEU A 225 -13.34 -11.98 5.50
N THR A 226 -13.69 -12.80 6.46
CA THR A 226 -15.01 -12.82 7.12
C THR A 226 -14.89 -12.72 8.64
N ASN A 227 -16.03 -12.63 9.28
CA ASN A 227 -16.16 -12.65 10.75
C ASN A 227 -15.64 -11.38 11.47
N ILE A 228 -15.37 -10.29 10.78
CA ILE A 228 -15.14 -8.99 11.42
C ILE A 228 -16.49 -8.38 11.77
N LYS A 229 -16.74 -8.13 13.05
CA LYS A 229 -18.05 -7.68 13.57
C LYS A 229 -17.89 -6.50 14.51
N LYS A 230 -18.90 -5.62 14.51
CA LYS A 230 -19.06 -4.52 15.47
C LYS A 230 -17.85 -3.57 15.52
N ILE A 231 -17.25 -3.31 14.37
CA ILE A 231 -16.23 -2.28 14.22
C ILE A 231 -16.84 -1.02 13.59
N ASN A 232 -16.33 0.14 13.96
CA ASN A 232 -16.78 1.41 13.40
C ASN A 232 -15.61 2.12 12.72
N PRO A 233 -15.85 2.75 11.54
CA PRO A 233 -14.86 3.65 10.96
C PRO A 233 -14.51 4.77 11.94
N PRO A 234 -13.23 4.97 12.26
CA PRO A 234 -12.83 6.04 13.18
C PRO A 234 -12.96 7.41 12.54
N LEU A 235 -12.94 8.45 13.38
CA LEU A 235 -12.75 9.81 12.91
C LEU A 235 -11.36 9.93 12.28
N ARG A 236 -11.31 10.35 11.03
CA ARG A 236 -10.06 10.55 10.28
C ARG A 236 -9.72 12.04 10.29
N LEU A 237 -9.08 12.48 11.38
CA LEU A 237 -8.57 13.83 11.53
C LEU A 237 -7.10 13.76 11.87
N PHE A 238 -6.28 14.30 10.99
CA PHE A 238 -4.83 14.37 11.16
C PHE A 238 -4.43 15.85 11.15
N LEU A 239 -3.57 16.21 12.08
CA LEU A 239 -3.02 17.54 12.23
C LEU A 239 -1.50 17.43 12.20
N TYR A 240 -0.86 18.13 11.28
CA TYR A 240 0.59 18.15 11.10
C TYR A 240 1.13 19.56 11.35
N PRO A 241 1.34 19.94 12.65
CA PRO A 241 1.98 21.20 12.96
C PRO A 241 3.47 21.13 12.59
N TYR A 242 4.00 22.22 12.05
CA TYR A 242 5.42 22.35 11.79
C TYR A 242 5.99 23.67 12.26
N LEU A 243 7.27 23.66 12.59
CA LEU A 243 8.07 24.81 12.94
C LEU A 243 9.37 24.73 12.14
N GLN A 244 9.68 25.81 11.42
CA GLN A 244 10.88 25.94 10.63
C GLN A 244 11.74 27.08 11.16
N THR A 245 13.05 26.84 11.22
CA THR A 245 14.05 27.86 11.50
C THR A 245 15.08 27.87 10.38
N ALA A 246 15.30 29.02 9.76
CA ALA A 246 16.34 29.17 8.75
C ALA A 246 17.35 30.23 9.20
N VAL A 247 18.64 29.90 9.07
CA VAL A 247 19.75 30.81 9.34
C VAL A 247 20.48 31.05 8.03
N ASN A 248 20.43 32.28 7.55
CA ASN A 248 21.17 32.70 6.37
C ASN A 248 22.46 33.36 6.82
N SER A 249 23.61 32.78 6.43
CA SER A 249 24.93 33.33 6.69
C SER A 249 25.68 33.48 5.37
N GLN A 250 26.08 34.70 5.05
CA GLN A 250 26.86 34.99 3.86
C GLN A 250 28.12 35.74 4.26
N LYS A 251 29.28 35.37 3.67
CA LYS A 251 30.56 36.00 3.98
C LYS A 251 30.50 37.51 3.71
N GLY A 252 30.76 38.31 4.75
CA GLY A 252 30.74 39.77 4.68
C GLY A 252 29.39 40.43 4.98
N LEU A 253 28.32 39.66 5.24
CA LEU A 253 27.02 40.16 5.68
C LEU A 253 26.67 39.67 7.08
N LYS A 254 25.77 40.40 7.75
CA LYS A 254 25.25 39.94 9.05
C LYS A 254 24.35 38.71 8.83
N SER A 255 24.55 37.68 9.60
CA SER A 255 23.66 36.52 9.62
C SER A 255 22.25 36.95 10.00
N SER A 256 21.25 36.45 9.28
CA SER A 256 19.84 36.65 9.60
C SER A 256 19.19 35.30 9.91
N SER A 257 18.27 35.31 10.90
CA SER A 257 17.43 34.15 11.20
C SER A 257 15.97 34.46 10.87
N SER A 258 15.29 33.50 10.32
CA SER A 258 13.83 33.54 10.08
C SER A 258 13.16 32.35 10.73
N TYR A 259 11.95 32.54 11.20
CA TYR A 259 11.12 31.51 11.81
C TYR A 259 9.79 31.47 11.06
N SER A 260 9.30 30.29 10.77
CA SER A 260 7.96 30.08 10.25
C SER A 260 7.30 28.91 10.98
N ALA A 261 6.00 28.99 11.12
CA ALA A 261 5.20 27.91 11.69
C ALA A 261 3.93 27.77 10.85
N GLY A 262 3.45 26.55 10.69
CA GLY A 262 2.22 26.29 9.98
C GLY A 262 1.57 25.00 10.45
N LEU A 263 0.45 24.66 9.79
CA LEU A 263 -0.36 23.49 10.14
C LEU A 263 -0.98 22.95 8.87
N ASP A 264 -0.76 21.67 8.61
CA ASP A 264 -1.55 20.92 7.66
C ASP A 264 -2.62 20.11 8.40
N LEU A 265 -3.84 20.12 7.86
CA LEU A 265 -5.00 19.42 8.37
C LEU A 265 -5.55 18.52 7.29
N LYS A 266 -5.76 17.26 7.63
CA LYS A 266 -6.43 16.29 6.78
C LYS A 266 -7.65 15.75 7.51
N TYR A 267 -8.83 15.93 6.92
CA TYR A 267 -10.10 15.48 7.49
C TYR A 267 -10.89 14.62 6.53
N GLY A 268 -11.08 13.37 6.88
CA GLY A 268 -11.95 12.46 6.13
C GLY A 268 -13.42 12.76 6.44
N ILE A 269 -14.09 13.49 5.56
CA ILE A 269 -15.52 13.83 5.69
C ILE A 269 -16.38 12.56 5.64
N ASN A 270 -16.10 11.69 4.68
CA ASN A 270 -16.70 10.36 4.54
C ASN A 270 -15.80 9.44 3.72
N ASN A 271 -16.26 8.25 3.33
CA ASN A 271 -15.43 7.29 2.60
C ASN A 271 -14.95 7.80 1.22
N SER A 272 -15.69 8.74 0.61
CA SER A 272 -15.41 9.26 -0.72
C SER A 272 -14.74 10.64 -0.72
N PHE A 273 -14.89 11.41 0.36
CA PHE A 273 -14.40 12.78 0.43
C PHE A 273 -13.41 12.98 1.58
N THR A 274 -12.29 13.58 1.25
CA THR A 274 -11.27 14.04 2.20
C THR A 274 -11.04 15.54 1.96
N LEU A 275 -10.96 16.31 3.02
CA LEU A 275 -10.57 17.71 3.01
C LEU A 275 -9.11 17.80 3.44
N ASP A 276 -8.28 18.33 2.56
CA ASP A 276 -6.89 18.69 2.85
C ASP A 276 -6.80 20.22 2.91
N LEU A 277 -6.29 20.74 4.01
CA LEU A 277 -6.13 22.17 4.27
C LEU A 277 -4.70 22.43 4.75
N THR A 278 -4.02 23.39 4.15
CA THR A 278 -2.73 23.86 4.64
C THR A 278 -2.82 25.33 5.05
N LEU A 279 -2.34 25.62 6.26
CA LEU A 279 -2.22 26.97 6.80
C LEU A 279 -0.73 27.33 6.82
N ILE A 280 -0.36 28.33 6.02
CA ILE A 280 1.03 28.77 5.84
C ILE A 280 1.89 27.60 5.32
N PRO A 281 1.81 27.26 4.01
CA PRO A 281 2.49 26.12 3.45
C PRO A 281 4.01 26.21 3.63
N ASP A 282 4.62 25.13 4.11
CA ASP A 282 6.07 25.02 4.20
C ASP A 282 6.64 24.42 2.91
N PHE A 283 7.45 25.21 2.24
CA PHE A 283 8.21 24.76 1.06
C PHE A 283 9.71 24.56 1.36
N GLY A 284 10.11 24.69 2.62
CA GLY A 284 11.52 24.60 3.02
C GLY A 284 12.12 23.20 2.90
N GLN A 285 11.27 22.16 2.90
CA GLN A 285 11.69 20.78 2.69
C GLN A 285 11.72 20.36 1.21
N VAL A 286 11.19 21.21 0.34
CA VAL A 286 11.15 20.93 -1.10
C VAL A 286 12.50 21.27 -1.71
N SER A 287 13.15 20.27 -2.31
CA SER A 287 14.38 20.53 -3.07
C SER A 287 14.10 21.49 -4.23
N PHE A 288 14.99 22.46 -4.41
CA PHE A 288 14.91 23.36 -5.56
C PHE A 288 15.03 22.57 -6.86
N ASP A 289 14.36 23.05 -7.90
CA ASP A 289 14.54 22.51 -9.24
C ASP A 289 15.92 22.88 -9.76
N ASP A 290 16.52 22.00 -10.52
CA ASP A 290 17.77 22.30 -11.20
C ASP A 290 17.55 23.41 -12.22
N THR A 291 18.48 24.36 -12.30
CA THR A 291 18.42 25.44 -13.27
C THR A 291 18.77 24.88 -14.64
N GLU A 292 17.77 24.68 -15.49
CA GLU A 292 17.96 24.24 -16.85
C GLU A 292 17.72 25.41 -17.83
N LEU A 293 18.60 25.55 -18.82
CA LEU A 293 18.43 26.55 -19.88
C LEU A 293 17.40 26.05 -20.90
N ASN A 294 16.20 26.59 -20.87
CA ASN A 294 15.16 26.26 -21.84
C ASN A 294 15.34 27.12 -23.10
N LEU A 295 15.79 26.50 -24.21
CA LEU A 295 15.92 27.12 -25.53
C LEU A 295 14.71 26.82 -26.43
N SER A 296 13.70 26.09 -25.91
CA SER A 296 12.49 25.76 -26.66
C SER A 296 11.40 26.82 -26.48
N PRO A 297 10.47 26.98 -27.45
CA PRO A 297 9.32 27.88 -27.29
C PRO A 297 8.24 27.34 -26.35
N PHE A 298 8.45 26.16 -25.75
CA PHE A 298 7.48 25.51 -24.86
C PHE A 298 7.85 25.71 -23.40
N GLU A 299 6.82 25.82 -22.54
CA GLU A 299 7.00 25.90 -21.11
C GLU A 299 7.66 24.60 -20.58
N GLN A 300 8.74 24.77 -19.82
CA GLN A 300 9.37 23.65 -19.15
C GLN A 300 8.52 23.21 -17.97
N GLN A 301 8.18 21.94 -17.92
CA GLN A 301 7.38 21.36 -16.84
C GLN A 301 8.26 20.62 -15.84
N PHE A 302 8.20 21.02 -14.59
CA PHE A 302 8.89 20.37 -13.48
C PHE A 302 7.94 19.44 -12.72
N THR A 303 8.50 18.39 -12.15
CA THR A 303 7.76 17.47 -11.27
C THR A 303 7.27 18.20 -10.02
N GLU A 304 6.02 17.99 -9.65
CA GLU A 304 5.49 18.52 -8.39
C GLU A 304 6.16 17.82 -7.21
N ARG A 305 6.68 18.61 -6.27
CA ARG A 305 7.38 18.11 -5.07
C ARG A 305 6.77 18.65 -3.77
N ARG A 306 5.78 19.53 -3.86
CA ARG A 306 5.10 20.10 -2.70
C ARG A 306 4.12 19.07 -2.14
N PRO A 307 4.24 18.64 -0.86
CA PRO A 307 3.44 17.55 -0.29
C PRO A 307 1.93 17.72 -0.49
N PHE A 308 1.42 18.92 -0.29
CA PHE A 308 0.01 19.25 -0.49
C PHE A 308 -0.53 18.90 -1.90
N PHE A 309 0.28 19.04 -2.93
CA PHE A 309 -0.12 18.78 -4.31
C PHE A 309 0.27 17.39 -4.82
N THR A 310 1.10 16.65 -4.09
CA THR A 310 1.49 15.29 -4.48
C THR A 310 0.46 14.26 -4.04
N GLU A 311 -0.24 14.52 -2.95
CA GLU A 311 -1.31 13.64 -2.48
C GLU A 311 -2.51 13.70 -3.44
N GLY A 312 -2.99 12.54 -3.86
CA GLY A 312 -4.08 12.45 -4.84
C GLY A 312 -3.71 12.88 -6.26
N ALA A 313 -2.44 13.23 -6.54
CA ALA A 313 -1.98 13.64 -7.87
C ALA A 313 -2.27 12.59 -8.95
N ASP A 314 -2.36 11.32 -8.56
CA ASP A 314 -2.69 10.21 -9.48
C ASP A 314 -4.09 10.36 -10.09
N LEU A 315 -5.02 11.02 -9.41
CA LEU A 315 -6.35 11.33 -9.94
C LEU A 315 -6.28 12.25 -11.19
N PHE A 316 -5.23 13.05 -11.29
CA PHE A 316 -5.02 14.02 -12.38
C PHE A 316 -4.04 13.53 -13.45
N LYS A 317 -3.37 12.39 -13.23
CA LYS A 317 -2.40 11.83 -14.20
C LYS A 317 -3.04 11.17 -15.42
N LYS A 318 -4.35 10.91 -15.38
CA LYS A 318 -5.10 10.20 -16.44
C LYS A 318 -5.32 10.96 -17.74
N ALA A 319 -4.70 12.09 -17.95
CA ALA A 319 -4.73 12.71 -19.26
C ALA A 319 -3.78 11.94 -20.19
N ASP A 320 -4.34 11.50 -21.32
CA ASP A 320 -3.62 10.85 -22.42
C ASP A 320 -2.32 11.63 -22.73
N GLU A 321 -1.21 10.93 -22.87
CA GLU A 321 0.07 11.53 -23.27
C GLU A 321 -0.05 12.37 -24.56
N ARG A 322 -1.06 12.10 -25.39
CA ARG A 322 -1.38 12.82 -26.62
C ARG A 322 -2.12 14.15 -26.42
N THR A 323 -2.88 14.27 -25.32
CA THR A 323 -3.71 15.48 -25.04
C THR A 323 -3.07 16.42 -24.02
N GLY A 324 -1.94 16.04 -23.43
CA GLY A 324 -1.25 16.80 -22.40
C GLY A 324 -1.89 16.70 -21.01
N LYS A 325 -1.25 17.30 -20.02
CA LYS A 325 -1.75 17.33 -18.64
C LYS A 325 -2.87 18.37 -18.53
N PHE A 326 -4.05 17.96 -18.08
CA PHE A 326 -5.16 18.88 -17.81
C PHE A 326 -4.86 19.86 -16.67
N PHE A 327 -4.00 19.47 -15.74
CA PHE A 327 -3.71 20.27 -14.57
C PHE A 327 -2.21 20.27 -14.27
N TYR A 328 -1.65 21.47 -14.12
CA TYR A 328 -0.26 21.69 -13.74
C TYR A 328 -0.23 22.53 -12.46
N SER A 329 -0.11 21.87 -11.32
CA SER A 329 -0.18 22.47 -9.97
C SER A 329 0.88 23.54 -9.72
N ARG A 330 2.03 23.45 -10.39
CA ARG A 330 3.15 24.40 -10.26
C ARG A 330 2.82 25.83 -10.69
N ARG A 331 1.74 26.01 -11.45
CA ARG A 331 1.24 27.34 -11.80
C ARG A 331 0.52 28.02 -10.61
N ILE A 332 0.08 27.26 -9.62
CA ILE A 332 -0.57 27.81 -8.42
C ILE A 332 0.48 28.51 -7.59
N GLY A 333 0.23 29.79 -7.29
CA GLY A 333 1.13 30.66 -6.53
C GLY A 333 2.20 31.37 -7.36
N GLN A 334 2.28 31.15 -8.66
CA GLN A 334 3.14 31.97 -9.52
C GLN A 334 2.56 33.37 -9.71
N LYS A 335 3.42 34.38 -9.62
CA LYS A 335 3.04 35.76 -10.00
C LYS A 335 2.90 35.83 -11.54
N ILE A 336 1.72 36.14 -11.98
CA ILE A 336 1.52 36.42 -13.42
C ILE A 336 2.12 37.77 -13.71
N ASN A 337 3.24 37.81 -14.45
CA ASN A 337 3.78 39.04 -14.99
C ASN A 337 2.99 39.41 -16.27
N PHE A 338 2.06 40.34 -16.15
CA PHE A 338 1.26 40.85 -17.27
C PHE A 338 2.05 41.72 -18.28
N ASN A 339 3.38 41.84 -18.15
CA ASN A 339 4.19 42.76 -18.90
C ASN A 339 4.99 42.13 -20.05
N GLU A 340 4.67 40.93 -20.49
CA GLU A 340 5.24 40.34 -21.70
C GLU A 340 4.11 40.08 -22.71
N SER A 341 3.72 41.14 -23.42
CA SER A 341 2.93 41.08 -24.66
C SER A 341 3.73 41.68 -25.80
#